data_d47d051b8171bbd377992e483337ccbc
#
_entry.id   d47d051b8171bbd377992e483337ccbc
#
_cell.length_a   1.000
_cell.length_b   1.000
_cell.length_c   1.000
_cell.angle_alpha   90.00
_cell.angle_beta   90.00
_cell.angle_gamma   90.00
#
_symmetry.space_group_name_H-M   'P 1'
#
loop_
_entity.id
_entity.type
_entity.pdbx_description
1 polymer ?
#
loop_
_entity_poly.entity_id
_entity_poly.type
_entity_poly.pdbx_seq_one_letter_code
_entity_poly.pdbx_strand_id
1 'polypeptide(L)'
;MKQTVLFISLCLLSVVSADTGATHVRGQLLCHGVPFVGEKVEVYEKNIWTADSLVASDTTDQRGYFSLKGSAKDSFFTPSMYVYIKNFCAEISTPHPKTLQCGPTLKITLPDAFVATGNLPKSTFNMDELELSTAETQEMGIARVYHFLSRDVECRDRPSWSPPPADR
;
A
#
# COMPACT_ATOMS: atom_id res chain seq x y z
N MET A 1 51.95 25.26 -40.69
CA MET A 1 50.60 25.57 -40.11
C MET A 1 50.09 24.32 -39.47
N LYS A 2 50.11 24.23 -38.11
CA LYS A 2 49.57 23.08 -37.33
C LYS A 2 48.13 23.42 -36.94
N GLN A 3 47.19 22.71 -37.52
CA GLN A 3 45.78 22.80 -37.06
C GLN A 3 45.62 21.98 -35.80
N THR A 4 45.39 22.67 -34.71
CA THR A 4 45.04 22.06 -33.41
C THR A 4 43.53 21.78 -33.44
N VAL A 5 43.16 20.51 -33.59
CA VAL A 5 41.76 20.07 -33.48
C VAL A 5 41.40 20.01 -32.00
N LEU A 6 40.61 20.97 -31.58
CA LEU A 6 40.08 21.04 -30.22
C LEU A 6 38.88 20.07 -30.12
N PHE A 7 39.09 18.86 -29.58
CA PHE A 7 38.01 17.97 -29.23
C PHE A 7 37.29 18.51 -28.00
N ILE A 8 36.17 19.21 -28.23
CA ILE A 8 35.23 19.53 -27.18
C ILE A 8 34.46 18.25 -26.86
N SER A 9 34.93 17.50 -25.85
CA SER A 9 34.17 16.40 -25.25
C SER A 9 32.97 17.01 -24.52
N LEU A 10 31.85 17.04 -25.22
CA LEU A 10 30.57 17.40 -24.63
C LEU A 10 30.12 16.24 -23.73
N CYS A 11 30.56 16.25 -22.47
CA CYS A 11 30.03 15.38 -21.44
C CYS A 11 28.55 15.75 -21.26
N LEU A 12 27.67 15.00 -21.92
CA LEU A 12 26.23 14.97 -21.62
C LEU A 12 26.08 14.40 -20.22
N LEU A 13 26.11 15.26 -19.23
CA LEU A 13 25.63 14.98 -17.89
C LEU A 13 24.11 14.75 -18.03
N SER A 14 23.74 13.50 -18.26
CA SER A 14 22.36 13.07 -18.08
C SER A 14 22.03 13.28 -16.59
N VAL A 15 21.35 14.37 -16.31
CA VAL A 15 20.75 14.61 -14.99
C VAL A 15 19.67 13.55 -14.85
N VAL A 16 19.99 12.46 -14.16
CA VAL A 16 18.97 11.52 -13.69
C VAL A 16 18.11 12.29 -12.71
N SER A 17 16.98 12.78 -13.18
CA SER A 17 16.00 13.43 -12.32
C SER A 17 15.30 12.33 -11.53
N ALA A 18 15.62 12.21 -10.26
CA ALA A 18 14.83 11.42 -9.36
C ALA A 18 13.41 12.04 -9.30
N ASP A 19 12.41 11.27 -9.67
CA ASP A 19 11.03 11.74 -9.62
C ASP A 19 10.45 11.51 -8.21
N THR A 20 9.69 12.47 -7.72
CA THR A 20 9.02 12.37 -6.43
C THR A 20 7.53 12.28 -6.69
N GLY A 21 6.88 11.27 -6.11
CA GLY A 21 5.44 11.12 -6.15
C GLY A 21 4.82 11.38 -4.77
N ALA A 22 3.68 12.07 -4.73
CA ALA A 22 2.94 12.31 -3.50
C ALA A 22 1.48 11.88 -3.66
N THR A 23 0.94 11.29 -2.62
CA THR A 23 -0.45 10.82 -2.59
C THR A 23 -1.17 11.20 -1.31
N HIS A 24 -2.49 11.29 -1.40
CA HIS A 24 -3.40 11.38 -0.27
C HIS A 24 -4.52 10.35 -0.47
N VAL A 25 -4.65 9.45 0.48
CA VAL A 25 -5.64 8.37 0.48
C VAL A 25 -6.51 8.50 1.72
N ARG A 26 -7.81 8.31 1.59
CA ARG A 26 -8.74 8.21 2.72
C ARG A 26 -9.81 7.17 2.45
N GLY A 27 -10.41 6.67 3.51
CA GLY A 27 -11.52 5.71 3.41
C GLY A 27 -12.04 5.31 4.78
N GLN A 28 -12.96 4.38 4.76
CA GLN A 28 -13.51 3.75 5.95
C GLN A 28 -13.40 2.24 5.82
N LEU A 29 -12.93 1.56 6.86
CA LEU A 29 -12.92 0.11 6.92
C LEU A 29 -14.10 -0.38 7.74
N LEU A 30 -14.82 -1.35 7.19
CA LEU A 30 -15.90 -2.05 7.85
C LEU A 30 -15.59 -3.55 7.95
N CYS A 31 -16.10 -4.17 9.00
CA CYS A 31 -16.04 -5.62 9.20
C CYS A 31 -17.43 -6.10 9.60
N HIS A 32 -18.11 -6.87 8.75
CA HIS A 32 -19.50 -7.29 8.93
C HIS A 32 -20.46 -6.10 9.14
N GLY A 33 -20.27 -5.02 8.37
CA GLY A 33 -21.06 -3.79 8.44
C GLY A 33 -20.78 -2.90 9.66
N VAL A 34 -19.78 -3.23 10.47
CA VAL A 34 -19.41 -2.46 11.67
C VAL A 34 -18.05 -1.78 11.44
N PRO A 35 -17.82 -0.54 11.90
CA PRO A 35 -16.54 0.11 11.82
C PRO A 35 -15.39 -0.75 12.35
N PHE A 36 -14.36 -0.97 11.53
CA PHE A 36 -13.19 -1.75 11.91
C PHE A 36 -12.15 -0.83 12.54
N VAL A 37 -12.17 -0.77 13.85
CA VAL A 37 -11.43 0.20 14.67
C VAL A 37 -10.04 -0.29 15.02
N GLY A 38 -9.05 0.62 15.03
CA GLY A 38 -7.69 0.33 15.48
C GLY A 38 -6.87 -0.47 14.46
N GLU A 39 -7.33 -0.57 13.23
CA GLU A 39 -6.64 -1.30 12.17
C GLU A 39 -5.65 -0.41 11.44
N LYS A 40 -4.45 -0.94 11.23
CA LYS A 40 -3.38 -0.24 10.55
C LYS A 40 -3.57 -0.29 9.04
N VAL A 41 -3.55 0.87 8.41
CA VAL A 41 -3.54 1.05 6.97
C VAL A 41 -2.22 1.69 6.57
N GLU A 42 -1.60 1.20 5.52
CA GLU A 42 -0.27 1.62 5.07
C GLU A 42 -0.30 1.94 3.58
N VAL A 43 0.52 2.91 3.16
CA VAL A 43 0.82 3.16 1.75
C VAL A 43 2.28 2.82 1.53
N TYR A 44 2.55 2.01 0.52
CA TYR A 44 3.89 1.64 0.09
C TYR A 44 4.16 2.13 -1.31
N GLU A 45 5.41 2.47 -1.56
CA GLU A 45 6.00 2.60 -2.88
C GLU A 45 6.51 1.23 -3.32
N LYS A 46 6.11 0.81 -4.51
CA LYS A 46 6.57 -0.44 -5.11
C LYS A 46 7.95 -0.23 -5.74
N ASN A 47 8.93 -0.95 -5.25
CA ASN A 47 10.27 -0.97 -5.80
C ASN A 47 10.51 -2.22 -6.67
N ILE A 48 11.26 -2.06 -7.77
CA ILE A 48 11.55 -3.18 -8.70
C ILE A 48 12.72 -4.04 -8.19
N TRP A 49 13.70 -3.42 -7.55
CA TRP A 49 14.98 -4.06 -7.21
C TRP A 49 15.21 -4.21 -5.71
N THR A 50 14.42 -3.57 -4.88
CA THR A 50 14.55 -3.58 -3.42
C THR A 50 13.20 -3.89 -2.77
N ALA A 51 13.19 -4.03 -1.46
CA ALA A 51 11.93 -4.09 -0.71
C ALA A 51 11.12 -2.80 -0.91
N ASP A 52 9.80 -2.92 -0.91
CA ASP A 52 8.89 -1.79 -1.02
C ASP A 52 9.08 -0.84 0.17
N SER A 53 8.98 0.46 -0.09
CA SER A 53 9.23 1.52 0.90
C SER A 53 7.92 2.01 1.51
N LEU A 54 7.85 2.07 2.83
CA LEU A 54 6.71 2.66 3.54
C LEU A 54 6.67 4.17 3.30
N VAL A 55 5.55 4.65 2.75
CA VAL A 55 5.31 6.06 2.44
C VAL A 55 4.52 6.76 3.55
N ALA A 56 3.48 6.12 4.04
CA ALA A 56 2.62 6.63 5.10
C ALA A 56 1.91 5.49 5.82
N SER A 57 1.55 5.71 7.08
CA SER A 57 0.68 4.81 7.84
C SER A 57 -0.29 5.58 8.69
N ASP A 58 -1.48 5.03 8.91
CA ASP A 58 -2.51 5.55 9.81
C ASP A 58 -3.23 4.38 10.48
N THR A 59 -3.98 4.68 11.51
CA THR A 59 -4.79 3.70 12.23
C THR A 59 -6.24 4.15 12.20
N THR A 60 -7.15 3.25 11.87
CA THR A 60 -8.57 3.59 11.80
C THR A 60 -9.13 4.09 13.14
N ASP A 61 -9.90 5.16 13.06
CA ASP A 61 -10.56 5.78 14.22
C ASP A 61 -11.76 4.96 14.73
N GLN A 62 -12.48 5.49 15.72
CA GLN A 62 -13.67 4.84 16.32
C GLN A 62 -14.82 4.62 15.33
N ARG A 63 -14.79 5.25 14.19
CA ARG A 63 -15.74 5.08 13.09
C ARG A 63 -15.17 4.33 11.90
N GLY A 64 -13.96 3.76 12.05
CA GLY A 64 -13.27 3.03 11.00
C GLY A 64 -12.60 3.90 9.93
N TYR A 65 -12.59 5.25 10.08
CA TYR A 65 -11.97 6.14 9.10
C TYR A 65 -10.46 6.20 9.26
N PHE A 66 -9.78 6.37 8.11
CA PHE A 66 -8.35 6.63 8.02
C PHE A 66 -8.05 7.71 6.97
N SER A 67 -6.90 8.36 7.10
CA SER A 67 -6.42 9.37 6.16
C SER A 67 -4.90 9.39 6.10
N LEU A 68 -4.35 8.97 4.97
CA LEU A 68 -2.92 8.78 4.72
C LEU A 68 -2.42 9.83 3.74
N LYS A 69 -1.35 10.53 4.10
CA LYS A 69 -0.69 11.50 3.23
C LYS A 69 0.82 11.30 3.29
N GLY A 70 1.44 11.15 2.12
CA GLY A 70 2.87 10.96 2.06
C GLY A 70 3.45 11.16 0.67
N SER A 71 4.76 11.12 0.59
CA SER A 71 5.51 11.16 -0.66
C SER A 71 6.68 10.21 -0.61
N ALA A 72 7.03 9.68 -1.79
CA ALA A 72 8.19 8.84 -2.01
C ALA A 72 9.01 9.36 -3.19
N LYS A 73 10.27 8.98 -3.24
CA LYS A 73 11.20 9.39 -4.28
C LYS A 73 11.78 8.15 -4.94
N ASP A 74 11.46 7.97 -6.21
CA ASP A 74 12.10 6.96 -7.07
C ASP A 74 13.25 7.59 -7.85
N SER A 75 14.30 6.81 -8.08
CA SER A 75 15.49 7.27 -8.81
C SER A 75 15.31 7.26 -10.32
N PHE A 76 14.32 6.54 -10.85
CA PHE A 76 14.21 6.29 -12.30
C PHE A 76 12.82 6.55 -12.88
N PHE A 77 11.75 6.44 -12.07
CA PHE A 77 10.38 6.51 -12.57
C PHE A 77 9.48 7.29 -11.62
N THR A 78 8.30 7.68 -12.10
CA THR A 78 7.24 8.14 -11.20
C THR A 78 6.87 7.00 -10.24
N PRO A 79 6.91 7.23 -8.91
CA PRO A 79 6.64 6.18 -7.93
C PRO A 79 5.29 5.50 -8.16
N SER A 80 5.29 4.18 -8.22
CA SER A 80 4.05 3.38 -8.21
C SER A 80 3.70 3.06 -6.76
N MET A 81 2.50 3.42 -6.33
CA MET A 81 2.09 3.29 -4.93
C MET A 81 0.88 2.37 -4.78
N TYR A 82 0.78 1.72 -3.63
CA TYR A 82 -0.39 0.91 -3.28
C TYR A 82 -0.75 1.07 -1.80
N VAL A 83 -2.04 0.91 -1.50
CA VAL A 83 -2.54 0.78 -0.14
C VAL A 83 -2.40 -0.68 0.29
N TYR A 84 -1.91 -0.89 1.49
CA TYR A 84 -1.73 -2.19 2.11
C TYR A 84 -2.55 -2.28 3.39
N ILE A 85 -3.38 -3.32 3.47
CA ILE A 85 -4.27 -3.57 4.60
C ILE A 85 -4.12 -5.03 5.02
N LYS A 86 -3.86 -5.26 6.31
CA LYS A 86 -3.92 -6.58 6.93
C LYS A 86 -5.37 -6.90 7.27
N ASN A 87 -5.98 -7.79 6.51
CA ASN A 87 -7.40 -8.06 6.66
C ASN A 87 -7.67 -9.10 7.75
N PHE A 88 -7.62 -8.67 9.00
CA PHE A 88 -7.97 -9.52 10.15
C PHE A 88 -9.49 -9.72 10.32
N CYS A 89 -10.33 -9.09 9.52
CA CYS A 89 -11.76 -9.35 9.45
C CYS A 89 -12.06 -10.68 8.75
N ALA A 90 -11.34 -11.00 7.68
CA ALA A 90 -11.42 -12.28 6.98
C ALA A 90 -10.45 -13.28 7.60
N GLU A 91 -10.76 -13.74 8.80
CA GLU A 91 -9.86 -14.59 9.57
C GLU A 91 -9.64 -15.97 8.93
N ILE A 92 -8.37 -16.38 8.88
CA ILE A 92 -7.95 -17.69 8.39
C ILE A 92 -7.76 -18.63 9.59
N SER A 93 -8.22 -19.86 9.45
CA SER A 93 -8.02 -20.89 10.48
C SER A 93 -6.54 -21.13 10.78
N THR A 94 -6.17 -21.06 12.04
CA THR A 94 -4.80 -21.27 12.53
C THR A 94 -4.75 -22.41 13.55
N PRO A 95 -3.57 -23.03 13.77
CA PRO A 95 -3.40 -24.04 14.82
C PRO A 95 -3.66 -23.50 16.23
N HIS A 96 -3.56 -22.18 16.42
CA HIS A 96 -3.72 -21.50 17.70
C HIS A 96 -4.78 -20.38 17.65
N PRO A 97 -6.06 -20.69 17.34
CA PRO A 97 -7.08 -19.67 17.11
C PRO A 97 -7.45 -18.86 18.37
N LYS A 98 -7.07 -19.33 19.55
CA LYS A 98 -7.32 -18.61 20.82
C LYS A 98 -6.31 -17.48 21.07
N THR A 99 -5.10 -17.60 20.53
CA THR A 99 -4.01 -16.66 20.80
C THR A 99 -3.59 -15.89 19.56
N LEU A 100 -3.74 -16.46 18.37
CA LEU A 100 -3.37 -15.83 17.11
C LEU A 100 -4.61 -15.53 16.27
N GLN A 101 -4.56 -14.37 15.62
CA GLN A 101 -5.48 -13.94 14.59
C GLN A 101 -4.67 -13.74 13.31
N CYS A 102 -4.99 -14.53 12.27
CA CYS A 102 -4.34 -14.42 10.98
C CYS A 102 -5.37 -14.06 9.92
N GLY A 103 -4.97 -13.25 8.95
CA GLY A 103 -5.82 -12.85 7.86
C GLY A 103 -5.02 -12.62 6.58
N PRO A 104 -5.68 -12.61 5.42
CA PRO A 104 -5.06 -12.26 4.15
C PRO A 104 -4.67 -10.78 4.14
N THR A 105 -3.84 -10.40 3.18
CA THR A 105 -3.51 -9.00 2.96
C THR A 105 -4.20 -8.48 1.71
N LEU A 106 -4.56 -7.20 1.73
CA LEU A 106 -5.08 -6.48 0.57
C LEU A 106 -4.04 -5.50 0.07
N LYS A 107 -3.79 -5.53 -1.24
CA LYS A 107 -2.94 -4.56 -1.95
C LYS A 107 -3.78 -3.86 -3.01
N ILE A 108 -4.03 -2.58 -2.85
CA ILE A 108 -4.85 -1.78 -3.75
C ILE A 108 -3.94 -0.77 -4.44
N THR A 109 -3.61 -1.01 -5.70
CA THR A 109 -2.77 -0.11 -6.49
C THR A 109 -3.46 1.24 -6.69
N LEU A 110 -2.74 2.32 -6.38
CA LEU A 110 -3.24 3.67 -6.61
C LEU A 110 -3.16 3.99 -8.10
N PRO A 111 -4.25 4.49 -8.70
CA PRO A 111 -4.19 4.99 -10.07
C PRO A 111 -3.22 6.18 -10.18
N ASP A 112 -2.49 6.28 -11.29
CA ASP A 112 -1.48 7.32 -11.53
C ASP A 112 -2.03 8.75 -11.35
N ALA A 113 -3.32 8.96 -11.63
CA ALA A 113 -3.99 10.26 -11.44
C ALA A 113 -4.00 10.73 -9.97
N PHE A 114 -3.76 9.83 -9.01
CA PHE A 114 -3.70 10.13 -7.58
C PHE A 114 -2.28 10.10 -7.01
N VAL A 115 -1.27 9.92 -7.86
CA VAL A 115 0.14 10.06 -7.52
C VAL A 115 0.67 11.32 -8.21
N ALA A 116 0.69 12.43 -7.49
CA ALA A 116 1.11 13.71 -8.04
C ALA A 116 2.64 13.84 -8.04
N THR A 117 3.20 14.31 -9.14
CA THR A 117 4.62 14.69 -9.18
C THR A 117 4.91 15.80 -8.18
N GLY A 118 5.94 15.61 -7.37
CA GLY A 118 6.37 16.51 -6.28
C GLY A 118 6.02 15.98 -4.90
N ASN A 119 6.25 16.80 -3.88
CA ASN A 119 6.12 16.41 -2.46
C ASN A 119 4.70 16.61 -1.89
N LEU A 120 3.79 17.19 -2.67
CA LEU A 120 2.44 17.50 -2.21
C LEU A 120 1.39 16.82 -3.10
N PRO A 121 0.43 16.09 -2.51
CA PRO A 121 -0.70 15.53 -3.24
C PRO A 121 -1.56 16.64 -3.87
N LYS A 122 -1.99 16.43 -5.11
CA LYS A 122 -2.90 17.35 -5.83
C LYS A 122 -4.36 16.91 -5.74
N SER A 123 -4.59 15.64 -5.45
CA SER A 123 -5.91 15.03 -5.36
C SER A 123 -5.95 14.01 -4.23
N THR A 124 -7.14 13.63 -3.80
CA THR A 124 -7.35 12.59 -2.79
C THR A 124 -7.98 11.37 -3.43
N PHE A 125 -7.34 10.22 -3.29
CA PHE A 125 -7.95 8.93 -3.61
C PHE A 125 -8.90 8.54 -2.48
N ASN A 126 -10.20 8.65 -2.74
CA ASN A 126 -11.24 8.26 -1.79
C ASN A 126 -11.64 6.80 -2.06
N MET A 127 -11.35 5.93 -1.10
CA MET A 127 -11.70 4.51 -1.17
C MET A 127 -13.14 4.23 -0.74
N ASP A 128 -13.87 5.30 -0.32
CA ASP A 128 -15.22 5.19 0.25
C ASP A 128 -15.28 4.18 1.41
N GLU A 129 -16.31 3.37 1.50
CA GLU A 129 -16.46 2.29 2.48
C GLU A 129 -15.93 0.99 1.89
N LEU A 130 -14.98 0.36 2.57
CA LEU A 130 -14.43 -0.95 2.21
C LEU A 130 -14.86 -1.99 3.24
N GLU A 131 -15.76 -2.88 2.83
CA GLU A 131 -16.19 -4.02 3.65
C GLU A 131 -15.17 -5.16 3.54
N LEU A 132 -14.48 -5.45 4.63
CA LEU A 132 -13.36 -6.40 4.65
C LEU A 132 -13.80 -7.86 4.78
N SER A 133 -15.01 -8.14 5.31
CA SER A 133 -15.52 -9.51 5.45
C SER A 133 -15.82 -10.16 4.09
N THR A 134 -16.15 -9.35 3.08
CA THR A 134 -16.45 -9.77 1.72
C THR A 134 -15.40 -9.32 0.71
N ALA A 135 -14.38 -8.57 1.16
CA ALA A 135 -13.25 -8.21 0.34
C ALA A 135 -12.52 -9.49 -0.06
N GLU A 136 -13.04 -10.17 -1.07
CA GLU A 136 -12.22 -11.10 -1.83
C GLU A 136 -10.98 -10.32 -2.21
N THR A 137 -9.82 -10.93 -2.03
CA THR A 137 -8.58 -10.44 -2.59
C THR A 137 -8.90 -10.12 -4.04
N GLN A 138 -9.13 -8.86 -4.36
CA GLN A 138 -9.42 -8.43 -5.72
C GLN A 138 -8.14 -8.53 -6.51
N GLU A 139 -7.90 -9.73 -6.93
CA GLU A 139 -6.78 -10.11 -7.73
C GLU A 139 -7.17 -9.95 -9.18
N MET A 140 -6.63 -8.95 -9.79
CA MET A 140 -6.73 -8.83 -11.22
C MET A 140 -5.51 -9.48 -11.88
N GLY A 141 -5.74 -10.63 -12.53
CA GLY A 141 -4.79 -11.22 -13.46
C GLY A 141 -3.55 -11.88 -12.82
N ILE A 142 -2.37 -11.52 -13.30
CA ILE A 142 -1.07 -12.11 -12.91
C ILE A 142 -0.77 -11.95 -11.40
N ALA A 143 -1.29 -10.92 -10.76
CA ALA A 143 -1.17 -10.70 -9.31
C ALA A 143 -1.78 -11.86 -8.51
N ARG A 144 -2.80 -12.52 -9.02
CA ARG A 144 -3.43 -13.69 -8.40
C ARG A 144 -2.45 -14.85 -8.19
N VAL A 145 -1.64 -15.13 -9.21
CA VAL A 145 -0.63 -16.18 -9.14
C VAL A 145 0.48 -15.81 -8.16
N TYR A 146 0.90 -14.55 -8.16
CA TYR A 146 1.91 -14.05 -7.22
C TYR A 146 1.41 -14.08 -5.78
N HIS A 147 0.17 -13.67 -5.53
CA HIS A 147 -0.41 -13.67 -4.20
C HIS A 147 -0.56 -15.10 -3.64
N PHE A 148 -0.94 -16.05 -4.48
CA PHE A 148 -1.03 -17.46 -4.11
C PHE A 148 0.34 -18.08 -3.76
N LEU A 149 1.40 -17.63 -4.44
CA LEU A 149 2.78 -18.11 -4.19
C LEU A 149 3.44 -17.38 -3.03
N SER A 150 3.13 -16.11 -2.77
CA SER A 150 3.77 -15.31 -1.72
C SER A 150 3.21 -15.58 -0.33
N ARG A 151 2.07 -16.28 -0.20
CA ARG A 151 1.40 -16.54 1.09
C ARG A 151 1.29 -15.27 1.95
N ASP A 152 0.80 -14.19 1.38
CA ASP A 152 0.65 -12.92 2.08
C ASP A 152 -0.45 -13.00 3.16
N VAL A 153 -0.19 -13.84 4.14
CA VAL A 153 -0.98 -13.98 5.37
C VAL A 153 -0.22 -13.31 6.49
N GLU A 154 -0.86 -12.39 7.15
CA GLU A 154 -0.31 -11.74 8.33
C GLU A 154 -0.99 -12.26 9.59
N CYS A 155 -0.20 -12.39 10.65
CA CYS A 155 -0.70 -12.84 11.94
C CYS A 155 -0.35 -11.81 13.02
N ARG A 156 -1.25 -11.71 14.00
CA ARG A 156 -1.03 -10.93 15.23
C ARG A 156 -1.52 -11.69 16.43
N ASP A 157 -1.09 -11.30 17.62
CA ASP A 157 -1.71 -11.74 18.85
C ASP A 157 -3.18 -11.30 18.86
N ARG A 158 -4.07 -12.20 19.24
CA ARG A 158 -5.51 -11.89 19.28
C ARG A 158 -5.77 -10.83 20.34
N PRO A 159 -6.34 -9.67 19.96
CA PRO A 159 -6.74 -8.67 20.94
C PRO A 159 -7.75 -9.24 21.93
N SER A 160 -7.63 -8.91 23.20
CA SER A 160 -8.52 -9.39 24.26
C SER A 160 -9.99 -9.00 24.08
N TRP A 161 -10.26 -8.00 23.24
CA TRP A 161 -11.60 -7.47 22.95
C TRP A 161 -12.15 -7.90 21.58
N SER A 162 -11.43 -8.74 20.85
CA SER A 162 -11.93 -9.21 19.54
C SER A 162 -13.28 -9.88 19.71
N PRO A 163 -14.31 -9.52 18.92
CA PRO A 163 -15.56 -10.26 18.92
C PRO A 163 -15.27 -11.72 18.53
N PRO A 164 -16.01 -12.69 19.09
CA PRO A 164 -15.86 -14.07 18.69
C PRO A 164 -16.13 -14.19 17.18
N PRO A 165 -15.44 -15.12 16.48
CA PRO A 165 -15.74 -15.40 15.09
C PRO A 165 -17.24 -15.71 14.97
N ALA A 166 -17.89 -15.13 13.96
CA ALA A 166 -19.28 -15.42 13.68
C ALA A 166 -19.42 -16.93 13.49
N ASP A 167 -20.27 -17.56 14.29
CA ASP A 167 -20.58 -18.98 14.15
C ASP A 167 -21.09 -19.22 12.72
N ARG A 168 -20.39 -20.10 12.00
CA ARG A 168 -20.75 -20.53 10.64
C ARG A 168 -21.75 -21.66 10.70
#